data_5b6c8e12cd9f977f799303c646f8ef40
#
_entry.id   5b6c8e12cd9f977f799303c646f8ef40
#
_cell.length_a   1.000
_cell.length_b   1.000
_cell.length_c   1.000
_cell.angle_alpha   90.00
_cell.angle_beta   90.00
_cell.angle_gamma   90.00
#
_symmetry.space_group_name_H-M   'P 1'
#
loop_
_entity.id
_entity.type
_entity.pdbx_description
1 polymer ?
#
loop_
_entity_poly.entity_id
_entity_poly.type
_entity_poly.pdbx_seq_one_letter_code
_entity_poly.pdbx_strand_id
1 'polypeptide(L)'
;MKTVEECYDVIVVGAGHAGCEAALAAARLGCETIIFTVSMNSVALMPCNPNIGGSSKGHLVKEIDALGGEMGKNIDKTYIQSKMLNKSKGPAVHSLRAQADKDAYSMTMRYTLQNTD
;
A
#
# COMPACT_ATOMS: atom_id res chain seq x y z
N MET A 1 -31.41 19.23 3.02
CA MET A 1 -30.25 18.33 2.81
C MET A 1 -30.72 17.14 1.98
N LYS A 2 -30.02 16.87 0.88
CA LYS A 2 -30.28 15.67 0.10
C LYS A 2 -29.52 14.49 0.69
N THR A 3 -30.18 13.37 0.90
CA THR A 3 -29.56 12.11 1.27
C THR A 3 -29.39 11.27 0.02
N VAL A 4 -28.20 10.74 -0.21
CA VAL A 4 -27.91 9.81 -1.29
C VAL A 4 -27.61 8.45 -0.66
N GLU A 5 -28.33 7.42 -1.11
CA GLU A 5 -28.07 6.05 -0.66
C GLU A 5 -27.46 5.24 -1.80
N GLU A 6 -26.37 4.58 -1.50
CA GLU A 6 -25.71 3.64 -2.39
C GLU A 6 -25.35 2.39 -1.58
N CYS A 7 -25.37 1.24 -2.24
CA CYS A 7 -25.06 -0.04 -1.59
C CYS A 7 -23.75 -0.61 -2.13
N TYR A 8 -22.89 -1.05 -1.21
CA TYR A 8 -21.63 -1.69 -1.53
C TYR A 8 -21.43 -2.94 -0.68
N ASP A 9 -20.69 -3.90 -1.20
CA ASP A 9 -20.34 -5.11 -0.45
C ASP A 9 -19.31 -4.81 0.65
N VAL A 10 -18.35 -3.95 0.35
CA VAL A 10 -17.27 -3.58 1.26
C VAL A 10 -17.06 -2.06 1.24
N ILE A 11 -17.01 -1.46 2.41
CA ILE A 11 -16.72 -0.04 2.59
C ILE A 11 -15.42 0.07 3.38
N VAL A 12 -14.43 0.77 2.79
CA VAL A 12 -13.13 1.02 3.43
C VAL A 12 -13.04 2.50 3.78
N VAL A 13 -12.75 2.80 5.03
CA VAL A 13 -12.59 4.17 5.51
C VAL A 13 -11.12 4.43 5.77
N GLY A 14 -10.54 5.32 4.98
CA GLY A 14 -9.13 5.64 5.02
C GLY A 14 -8.35 4.99 3.90
N ALA A 15 -7.60 5.80 3.16
CA ALA A 15 -6.78 5.36 2.03
C ALA A 15 -5.27 5.38 2.36
N GLY A 16 -4.92 4.99 3.58
CA GLY A 16 -3.54 4.69 3.95
C GLY A 16 -3.11 3.34 3.37
N HIS A 17 -1.95 2.84 3.76
CA HIS A 17 -1.44 1.57 3.23
C HIS A 17 -2.42 0.41 3.46
N ALA A 18 -2.93 0.27 4.67
CA ALA A 18 -3.88 -0.79 5.01
C ALA A 18 -5.20 -0.66 4.25
N GLY A 19 -5.72 0.56 4.13
CA GLY A 19 -6.96 0.81 3.40
C GLY A 19 -6.84 0.51 1.91
N CYS A 20 -5.74 0.89 1.28
CA CYS A 20 -5.47 0.57 -0.12
C CYS A 20 -5.41 -0.94 -0.35
N GLU A 21 -4.68 -1.66 0.50
CA GLU A 21 -4.58 -3.12 0.40
C GLU A 21 -5.94 -3.80 0.61
N ALA A 22 -6.71 -3.36 1.59
CA ALA A 22 -8.05 -3.91 1.86
C ALA A 22 -9.00 -3.68 0.69
N ALA A 23 -9.04 -2.46 0.15
CA ALA A 23 -9.91 -2.11 -0.96
C ALA A 23 -9.56 -2.88 -2.23
N LEU A 24 -8.27 -2.98 -2.55
CA LEU A 24 -7.81 -3.73 -3.72
C LEU A 24 -8.09 -5.22 -3.58
N ALA A 25 -7.86 -5.79 -2.41
CA ALA A 25 -8.16 -7.21 -2.16
C ALA A 25 -9.66 -7.51 -2.34
N ALA A 26 -10.53 -6.68 -1.77
CA ALA A 26 -11.98 -6.84 -1.90
C ALA A 26 -12.44 -6.70 -3.36
N ALA A 27 -11.95 -5.70 -4.08
CA ALA A 27 -12.29 -5.47 -5.48
C ALA A 27 -11.83 -6.64 -6.36
N ARG A 28 -10.63 -7.17 -6.12
CA ARG A 28 -10.09 -8.31 -6.88
C ARG A 28 -10.83 -9.63 -6.62
N LEU A 29 -11.51 -9.73 -5.47
CA LEU A 29 -12.39 -10.85 -5.16
C LEU A 29 -13.78 -10.70 -5.81
N GLY A 30 -14.02 -9.63 -6.53
CA GLY A 30 -15.30 -9.38 -7.21
C GLY A 30 -16.33 -8.65 -6.37
N CYS A 31 -15.96 -8.12 -5.20
CA CYS A 31 -16.86 -7.34 -4.36
C CYS A 31 -17.01 -5.92 -4.89
N GLU A 32 -18.22 -5.36 -4.81
CA GLU A 32 -18.41 -3.94 -5.03
C GLU A 32 -17.87 -3.18 -3.82
N THR A 33 -16.81 -2.41 -4.03
CA THR A 33 -16.03 -1.79 -2.96
C THR A 33 -15.98 -0.29 -3.14
N ILE A 34 -16.17 0.44 -2.04
CA ILE A 34 -15.95 1.89 -2.00
C ILE A 34 -14.89 2.20 -0.94
N ILE A 35 -14.01 3.14 -1.26
CA ILE A 35 -12.99 3.64 -0.33
C ILE A 35 -13.18 5.15 -0.12
N PHE A 36 -13.23 5.57 1.14
CA PHE A 36 -13.33 6.97 1.52
C PHE A 36 -11.98 7.49 1.99
N THR A 37 -11.62 8.69 1.54
CA THR A 37 -10.42 9.38 1.98
C THR A 37 -10.72 10.87 2.19
N VAL A 38 -9.94 11.52 3.05
CA VAL A 38 -10.04 12.96 3.28
C VAL A 38 -9.64 13.74 2.02
N SER A 39 -8.65 13.23 1.29
CA SER A 39 -8.15 13.87 0.07
C SER A 39 -7.52 12.82 -0.84
N MET A 40 -7.71 12.97 -2.13
CA MET A 40 -7.04 12.12 -3.13
C MET A 40 -5.51 12.24 -3.05
N ASN A 41 -5.00 13.38 -2.57
CA ASN A 41 -3.57 13.59 -2.40
C ASN A 41 -2.99 12.86 -1.18
N SER A 42 -3.83 12.34 -0.29
CA SER A 42 -3.38 11.59 0.90
C SER A 42 -3.42 10.07 0.73
N VAL A 43 -3.70 9.57 -0.47
CA VAL A 43 -3.69 8.13 -0.76
C VAL A 43 -2.28 7.57 -0.60
N ALA A 44 -2.13 6.56 0.24
CA ALA A 44 -0.87 5.86 0.49
C ALA A 44 0.30 6.78 0.86
N LEU A 45 0.04 7.85 1.63
CA LEU A 45 1.08 8.77 2.07
C LEU A 45 2.11 8.08 2.96
N MET A 46 3.36 8.50 2.80
CA MET A 46 4.49 8.12 3.67
C MET A 46 4.92 9.35 4.49
N PRO A 47 4.25 9.66 5.62
CA PRO A 47 4.45 10.94 6.31
C PRO A 47 5.80 11.09 7.00
N CYS A 48 6.41 10.00 7.43
CA CYS A 48 7.67 10.02 8.19
C CYS A 48 8.87 9.60 7.37
N ASN A 49 8.86 8.37 6.89
CA ASN A 49 9.97 7.77 6.14
C ASN A 49 9.48 7.21 4.81
N PRO A 50 10.09 7.57 3.68
CA PRO A 50 9.71 7.03 2.38
C PRO A 50 10.31 5.63 2.15
N ASN A 51 10.20 4.76 3.13
CA ASN A 51 10.82 3.44 3.10
C ASN A 51 9.78 2.34 3.26
N ILE A 52 9.93 1.30 2.47
CA ILE A 52 9.18 0.05 2.58
C ILE A 52 10.16 -1.05 2.94
N GLY A 53 9.89 -1.76 4.01
CA GLY A 53 10.74 -2.83 4.48
C GLY A 53 11.40 -2.53 5.82
N GLY A 54 12.45 -3.27 6.16
CA GLY A 54 13.13 -3.24 7.45
C GLY A 54 12.89 -4.50 8.27
N SER A 55 13.35 -4.52 9.51
CA SER A 55 13.39 -5.74 10.33
C SER A 55 12.02 -6.39 10.61
N SER A 56 10.95 -5.59 10.73
CA SER A 56 9.60 -6.13 10.89
C SER A 56 8.67 -5.74 9.74
N LYS A 57 8.74 -4.50 9.29
CA LYS A 57 7.91 -4.01 8.19
C LYS A 57 8.19 -4.77 6.88
N GLY A 58 9.43 -5.12 6.60
CA GLY A 58 9.81 -5.89 5.42
C GLY A 58 9.20 -7.28 5.39
N HIS A 59 9.14 -7.95 6.52
CA HIS A 59 8.50 -9.26 6.65
C HIS A 59 7.00 -9.17 6.36
N LEU A 60 6.32 -8.16 6.90
CA LEU A 60 4.90 -7.93 6.65
C LEU A 60 4.62 -7.62 5.18
N VAL A 61 5.43 -6.81 4.54
CA VAL A 61 5.28 -6.48 3.12
C VAL A 61 5.45 -7.73 2.25
N LYS A 62 6.40 -8.60 2.57
CA LYS A 62 6.59 -9.86 1.84
C LYS A 62 5.38 -10.80 1.99
N GLU A 63 4.81 -10.87 3.18
CA GLU A 63 3.60 -11.66 3.43
C GLU A 63 2.41 -11.12 2.63
N ILE A 64 2.23 -9.80 2.60
CA ILE A 64 1.19 -9.14 1.82
C ILE A 64 1.40 -9.41 0.33
N ASP A 65 2.62 -9.31 -0.16
CA ASP A 65 2.97 -9.57 -1.56
C ASP A 65 2.65 -11.02 -1.96
N ALA A 66 2.97 -11.97 -1.09
CA ALA A 66 2.66 -13.39 -1.31
C ALA A 66 1.15 -13.64 -1.43
N LEU A 67 0.32 -12.82 -0.78
CA LEU A 67 -1.14 -12.89 -0.86
C LEU A 67 -1.72 -12.06 -2.03
N GLY A 68 -0.88 -11.50 -2.88
CA GLY A 68 -1.30 -10.71 -4.03
C GLY A 68 -1.48 -9.22 -3.76
N GLY A 69 -0.88 -8.70 -2.69
CA GLY A 69 -0.96 -7.29 -2.31
C GLY A 69 -0.21 -6.36 -3.26
N GLU A 70 -0.45 -5.07 -3.14
CA GLU A 70 0.04 -4.05 -4.07
C GLU A 70 1.29 -3.30 -3.59
N MET A 71 1.56 -3.28 -2.28
CA MET A 71 2.69 -2.50 -1.74
C MET A 71 4.03 -2.88 -2.38
N GLY A 72 4.33 -4.17 -2.49
CA GLY A 72 5.56 -4.64 -3.11
C GLY A 72 5.64 -4.27 -4.59
N LYS A 73 4.56 -4.43 -5.32
CA LYS A 73 4.48 -4.06 -6.73
C LYS A 73 4.68 -2.57 -6.95
N ASN A 74 4.10 -1.75 -6.08
CA ASN A 74 4.21 -0.30 -6.16
C ASN A 74 5.62 0.17 -5.83
N ILE A 75 6.24 -0.38 -4.78
CA ILE A 75 7.61 -0.01 -4.43
C ILE A 75 8.61 -0.42 -5.52
N ASP A 76 8.39 -1.53 -6.18
CA ASP A 76 9.22 -1.96 -7.31
C ASP A 76 9.21 -0.96 -8.47
N LYS A 77 8.09 -0.27 -8.65
CA LYS A 77 7.94 0.78 -9.68
C LYS A 77 8.53 2.12 -9.27
N THR A 78 8.62 2.40 -7.98
CA THR A 78 8.88 3.76 -7.47
C THR A 78 10.08 3.86 -6.53
N TYR A 79 10.82 2.77 -6.29
CA TYR A 79 11.95 2.82 -5.37
C TYR A 79 13.10 3.68 -5.93
N ILE A 80 13.76 4.39 -5.02
CA ILE A 80 14.98 5.16 -5.31
C ILE A 80 16.20 4.33 -4.94
N GLN A 81 16.13 3.63 -3.82
CA GLN A 81 17.23 2.84 -3.27
C GLN A 81 16.71 1.59 -2.58
N SER A 82 17.43 0.50 -2.76
CA SER A 82 17.18 -0.75 -2.04
C SER A 82 18.42 -1.14 -1.25
N LYS A 83 18.23 -1.55 0.00
CA LYS A 83 19.34 -1.87 0.90
C LYS A 83 18.96 -3.01 1.84
N MET A 84 19.88 -3.97 1.99
CA MET A 84 19.77 -5.00 3.01
C MET A 84 20.23 -4.44 4.36
N LEU A 85 19.37 -4.51 5.37
CA LEU A 85 19.68 -4.07 6.72
C LEU A 85 20.24 -5.22 7.56
N ASN A 86 21.00 -4.86 8.60
CA ASN A 86 21.52 -5.80 9.60
C ASN A 86 22.43 -6.91 9.03
N LYS A 87 23.18 -6.64 7.96
CA LYS A 87 24.10 -7.61 7.36
C LYS A 87 25.14 -8.14 8.32
N SER A 88 25.57 -7.30 9.29
CA SER A 88 26.56 -7.66 10.29
C SER A 88 26.00 -8.44 11.47
N LYS A 89 24.70 -8.70 11.54
CA LYS A 89 24.00 -9.24 12.71
C LYS A 89 23.62 -10.68 12.44
N GLY A 90 23.56 -11.47 11.95
CA GLY A 90 23.11 -12.83 11.71
C GLY A 90 21.95 -12.91 10.73
N PRO A 91 21.79 -14.05 10.06
CA PRO A 91 20.78 -14.20 9.00
C PRO A 91 19.34 -13.95 9.44
N ALA A 92 19.01 -14.23 10.70
CA ALA A 92 17.65 -14.10 11.23
C ALA A 92 17.14 -12.64 11.23
N VAL A 93 18.05 -11.66 11.29
CA VAL A 93 17.70 -10.23 11.32
C VAL A 93 18.07 -9.50 10.01
N HIS A 94 18.52 -10.21 9.00
CA HIS A 94 18.68 -9.62 7.68
C HIS A 94 17.32 -9.24 7.10
N SER A 95 17.21 -8.01 6.59
CA SER A 95 15.97 -7.52 6.01
C SER A 95 16.25 -6.52 4.89
N LEU A 96 15.40 -6.53 3.88
CA LEU A 96 15.45 -5.60 2.78
C LEU A 96 14.65 -4.34 3.10
N ARG A 97 15.23 -3.17 2.82
CA ARG A 97 14.53 -1.89 2.91
C ARG A 97 14.68 -1.13 1.60
N ALA A 98 13.57 -0.72 1.02
CA ALA A 98 13.53 0.09 -0.19
C ALA A 98 13.09 1.51 0.13
N GLN A 99 13.83 2.49 -0.36
CA GLN A 99 13.47 3.89 -0.26
C GLN A 99 12.65 4.28 -1.50
N ALA A 100 11.48 4.88 -1.26
CA ALA A 100 10.55 5.26 -2.32
C ALA A 100 10.60 6.75 -2.61
N ASP A 101 10.26 7.10 -3.85
CA ASP A 101 9.78 8.44 -4.16
C ASP A 101 8.36 8.56 -3.63
N LYS A 102 8.17 9.40 -2.60
CA LYS A 102 6.88 9.54 -1.90
C LYS A 102 5.74 9.93 -2.83
N ASP A 103 5.97 10.89 -3.71
CA ASP A 103 4.96 11.39 -4.62
C ASP A 103 4.63 10.36 -5.69
N ALA A 104 5.65 9.74 -6.28
CA ALA A 104 5.45 8.69 -7.27
C ALA A 104 4.74 7.48 -6.67
N TYR A 105 5.07 7.07 -5.46
CA TYR A 105 4.39 5.97 -4.78
C TYR A 105 2.91 6.26 -4.57
N SER A 106 2.59 7.45 -4.04
CA SER A 106 1.20 7.87 -3.80
C SER A 106 0.41 7.97 -5.11
N MET A 107 0.99 8.58 -6.13
CA MET A 107 0.35 8.71 -7.45
C MET A 107 0.11 7.36 -8.12
N THR A 108 1.08 6.45 -8.05
CA THR A 108 0.96 5.11 -8.61
C THR A 108 -0.13 4.31 -7.90
N MET A 109 -0.19 4.37 -6.58
CA MET A 109 -1.25 3.70 -5.81
C MET A 109 -2.62 4.27 -6.13
N ARG A 110 -2.74 5.60 -6.23
CA ARG A 110 -3.99 6.26 -6.62
C ARG A 110 -4.44 5.82 -8.02
N TYR A 111 -3.51 5.75 -8.97
CA TYR A 111 -3.78 5.27 -10.31
C TYR A 111 -4.29 3.81 -10.29
N THR A 112 -3.65 2.94 -9.51
CA THR A 112 -4.05 1.55 -9.36
C THR A 112 -5.47 1.43 -8.80
N LEU A 113 -5.80 2.21 -7.77
CA LEU A 113 -7.15 2.23 -7.18
C LEU A 113 -8.21 2.70 -8.20
N GLN A 114 -7.91 3.74 -8.96
CA GLN A 114 -8.83 4.31 -9.95
C GLN A 114 -9.08 3.38 -11.15
N ASN A 115 -8.13 2.50 -11.46
CA ASN A 115 -8.20 1.59 -12.60
C ASN A 115 -8.51 0.14 -12.22
N THR A 116 -8.87 -0.12 -10.97
CA THR A 116 -9.35 -1.43 -10.50
C THR A 116 -10.88 -1.41 -10.47
N ASP A 117 -11.47 -2.41 -11.05
CA ASP A 117 -12.94 -2.56 -11.10
C ASP A 117 -13.54 -3.00 -9.77
#